data_c384e78f1a0ca7c4fa447bd61846ad00
#
_entry.id   c384e78f1a0ca7c4fa447bd61846ad00
#
_cell.length_a   1.000
_cell.length_b   1.000
_cell.length_c   1.000
_cell.angle_alpha   90.00
_cell.angle_beta   90.00
_cell.angle_gamma   90.00
#
_symmetry.space_group_name_H-M   'P 1'
#
loop_
_entity.id
_entity.type
_entity.pdbx_description
1 polymer ?
#
loop_
_entity_poly.entity_id
_entity_poly.type
_entity_poly.pdbx_seq_one_letter_code
_entity_poly.pdbx_strand_id
1 'polypeptide(L)'
;MQSFKRLGLGSLVGQHARSYSVSVKPPRVYENKPSPRVYSEKKTFLYNQYLRLFESTVQSPLIFLQHNKFSVSRLIKLRKDIAQAASRHATPPPSLANPGPNPIQVTPTLPTLSVIRTSLFGVALRDFAPIDTETSEEIAQTVQGGLAVLSLPAFNPPQLQAILRALARSAPKPKPPTPEELKQAAALAAQDPPNPGRRVKRSRKVHEPELMLMGALIEGRVFKAEGVNEVAKLPTLGTLHSQIVGLLSTPGMQLAAVLSEASGGKLARTLEGLKKSLEDEDHSEIDN
;
A
#
# COMPACT_ATOMS: atom_id res chain seq x y z
N MET A 1 60.69 28.04 13.41
CA MET A 1 59.43 28.39 14.01
C MET A 1 58.32 28.01 13.04
N GLN A 2 57.78 26.82 13.18
CA GLN A 2 56.65 26.33 12.34
C GLN A 2 55.36 26.42 13.14
N SER A 3 54.45 27.24 12.65
CA SER A 3 53.16 27.51 13.23
C SER A 3 52.20 26.34 12.91
N PHE A 4 51.84 25.53 13.91
CA PHE A 4 50.77 24.51 13.82
C PHE A 4 49.41 25.20 13.81
N LYS A 5 48.74 25.22 12.63
CA LYS A 5 47.31 25.53 12.50
C LYS A 5 46.53 24.37 13.10
N ARG A 6 45.91 24.61 14.25
CA ARG A 6 44.86 23.73 14.80
C ARG A 6 43.64 23.78 13.87
N LEU A 7 43.43 22.70 13.13
CA LEU A 7 42.16 22.43 12.48
C LEU A 7 41.12 22.14 13.57
N GLY A 8 40.15 23.04 13.69
CA GLY A 8 38.99 22.84 14.56
C GLY A 8 38.17 21.66 14.05
N LEU A 9 38.22 20.54 14.77
CA LEU A 9 37.23 19.45 14.63
C LEU A 9 35.91 19.98 15.08
N GLY A 10 35.10 20.44 14.13
CA GLY A 10 33.69 20.67 14.34
C GLY A 10 33.03 19.37 14.82
N SER A 11 32.59 19.39 16.07
CA SER A 11 31.81 18.31 16.68
C SER A 11 30.54 18.06 15.86
N LEU A 12 30.62 17.13 14.93
CA LEU A 12 29.45 16.46 14.37
C LEU A 12 28.84 15.61 15.48
N VAL A 13 28.09 16.24 16.36
CA VAL A 13 27.12 15.54 17.22
C VAL A 13 26.02 15.06 16.26
N GLY A 14 26.34 14.02 15.51
CA GLY A 14 25.34 13.23 14.83
C GLY A 14 24.37 12.72 15.88
N GLN A 15 23.15 13.23 15.87
CA GLN A 15 22.07 12.61 16.59
C GLN A 15 21.93 11.19 16.02
N HIS A 16 22.56 10.23 16.70
CA HIS A 16 22.34 8.82 16.45
C HIS A 16 20.88 8.51 16.85
N ALA A 17 19.95 8.90 15.99
CA ALA A 17 18.63 8.29 16.00
C ALA A 17 18.90 6.80 15.80
N ARG A 18 18.69 6.01 16.85
CA ARG A 18 18.78 4.55 16.76
C ARG A 18 17.82 4.12 15.69
N SER A 19 18.31 3.85 14.49
CA SER A 19 17.51 3.27 13.42
C SER A 19 17.17 1.85 13.85
N TYR A 20 15.92 1.64 14.21
CA TYR A 20 15.40 0.30 14.46
C TYR A 20 15.35 -0.43 13.10
N SER A 21 16.34 -1.26 12.83
CA SER A 21 16.35 -2.11 11.64
C SER A 21 15.82 -3.49 12.00
N VAL A 22 15.11 -4.11 11.07
CA VAL A 22 14.72 -5.51 11.14
C VAL A 22 15.97 -6.34 10.84
N SER A 23 16.34 -7.27 11.71
CA SER A 23 17.48 -8.16 11.49
C SER A 23 17.01 -9.58 11.28
N VAL A 24 17.35 -10.16 10.13
CA VAL A 24 17.07 -11.55 9.76
C VAL A 24 18.27 -12.44 10.03
N LYS A 25 19.38 -11.89 10.54
CA LYS A 25 20.60 -12.65 10.85
C LYS A 25 20.31 -13.79 11.81
N PRO A 26 21.02 -14.95 11.66
CA PRO A 26 20.83 -16.09 12.56
C PRO A 26 21.07 -15.69 14.02
N PRO A 27 20.38 -16.33 14.98
CA PRO A 27 20.51 -15.99 16.39
C PRO A 27 21.92 -16.30 16.86
N ARG A 28 22.49 -15.39 17.66
CA ARG A 28 23.72 -15.70 18.39
C ARG A 28 23.37 -16.67 19.53
N VAL A 29 23.98 -17.82 19.51
CA VAL A 29 23.91 -18.79 20.62
C VAL A 29 24.87 -18.36 21.71
N TYR A 30 24.37 -18.16 22.92
CA TYR A 30 25.17 -17.86 24.10
C TYR A 30 25.21 -19.10 24.99
N GLU A 31 26.39 -19.46 25.48
CA GLU A 31 26.62 -20.69 26.27
C GLU A 31 25.71 -20.81 27.50
N ASN A 32 25.31 -19.70 28.10
CA ASN A 32 24.50 -19.67 29.32
C ASN A 32 23.00 -19.38 29.09
N LYS A 33 22.50 -19.48 27.86
CA LYS A 33 21.07 -19.23 27.56
C LYS A 33 20.44 -20.42 26.87
N PRO A 34 19.23 -20.81 27.29
CA PRO A 34 18.53 -21.93 26.66
C PRO A 34 18.25 -21.63 25.18
N SER A 35 18.50 -22.60 24.31
CA SER A 35 18.10 -22.60 22.90
C SER A 35 17.12 -23.77 22.70
N PRO A 36 15.89 -23.52 22.20
CA PRO A 36 15.35 -22.27 21.65
C PRO A 36 15.03 -21.22 22.72
N ARG A 37 15.02 -19.96 22.31
CA ARG A 37 14.81 -18.82 23.22
C ARG A 37 13.39 -18.81 23.80
N VAL A 38 13.28 -18.85 25.11
CA VAL A 38 11.99 -18.71 25.82
C VAL A 38 11.58 -17.24 25.87
N TYR A 39 10.37 -16.92 25.42
CA TYR A 39 9.79 -15.58 25.45
C TYR A 39 8.86 -15.44 26.67
N SER A 40 8.71 -14.20 27.18
CA SER A 40 7.66 -13.88 28.13
C SER A 40 6.29 -13.91 27.42
N GLU A 41 5.20 -14.14 28.17
CA GLU A 41 3.83 -14.28 27.66
C GLU A 41 3.44 -13.22 26.62
N LYS A 42 3.68 -11.95 26.89
CA LYS A 42 3.40 -10.85 25.96
C LYS A 42 4.19 -10.96 24.65
N LYS A 43 5.45 -11.41 24.73
CA LYS A 43 6.28 -11.58 23.51
C LYS A 43 5.85 -12.82 22.74
N THR A 44 5.49 -13.90 23.42
CA THR A 44 4.95 -15.12 22.77
C THR A 44 3.65 -14.83 22.06
N PHE A 45 2.74 -14.07 22.69
CA PHE A 45 1.50 -13.62 22.03
C PHE A 45 1.78 -12.83 20.76
N LEU A 46 2.66 -11.81 20.81
CA LEU A 46 3.01 -11.01 19.65
C LEU A 46 3.70 -11.84 18.57
N TYR A 47 4.57 -12.75 18.93
CA TYR A 47 5.26 -13.65 18.03
C TYR A 47 4.26 -14.53 17.27
N ASN A 48 3.33 -15.17 17.98
CA ASN A 48 2.28 -15.98 17.38
C ASN A 48 1.34 -15.15 16.48
N GLN A 49 1.04 -13.90 16.87
CA GLN A 49 0.27 -13.00 16.03
C GLN A 49 1.00 -12.67 14.72
N TYR A 50 2.31 -12.49 14.76
CA TYR A 50 3.10 -12.21 13.55
C TYR A 50 3.21 -13.44 12.65
N LEU A 51 3.33 -14.65 13.21
CA LEU A 51 3.28 -15.88 12.42
C LEU A 51 1.94 -16.01 11.69
N ARG A 52 0.82 -15.77 12.38
CA ARG A 52 -0.51 -15.78 11.75
C ARG A 52 -0.64 -14.75 10.61
N LEU A 53 -0.04 -13.57 10.77
CA LEU A 53 0.01 -12.58 9.70
C LEU A 53 0.76 -13.09 8.48
N PHE A 54 1.85 -13.82 8.66
CA PHE A 54 2.60 -14.42 7.56
C PHE A 54 1.87 -15.61 6.94
N GLU A 55 1.23 -16.46 7.73
CA GLU A 55 0.41 -17.57 7.23
C GLU A 55 -0.72 -17.07 6.33
N SER A 56 -1.32 -15.94 6.68
CA SER A 56 -2.37 -15.32 5.86
C SER A 56 -1.85 -14.67 4.58
N THR A 57 -0.53 -14.49 4.41
CA THR A 57 0.07 -13.73 3.29
C THR A 57 -0.18 -14.36 1.91
N VAL A 58 -0.44 -15.65 1.86
CA VAL A 58 -0.74 -16.36 0.60
C VAL A 58 -2.00 -15.80 -0.07
N GLN A 59 -2.98 -15.37 0.72
CA GLN A 59 -4.24 -14.83 0.23
C GLN A 59 -4.41 -13.32 0.49
N SER A 60 -3.73 -12.81 1.52
CA SER A 60 -3.87 -11.45 2.00
C SER A 60 -2.56 -10.66 1.85
N PRO A 61 -2.56 -9.56 1.10
CA PRO A 61 -1.37 -8.72 0.96
C PRO A 61 -1.06 -8.00 2.27
N LEU A 62 0.24 -7.90 2.60
CA LEU A 62 0.76 -7.13 3.71
C LEU A 62 1.46 -5.88 3.21
N ILE A 63 1.07 -4.72 3.70
CA ILE A 63 1.68 -3.44 3.34
C ILE A 63 2.49 -2.92 4.52
N PHE A 64 3.75 -2.58 4.26
CA PHE A 64 4.69 -2.06 5.25
C PHE A 64 4.68 -0.54 5.25
N LEU A 65 4.40 0.03 6.40
CA LEU A 65 4.33 1.47 6.63
C LEU A 65 5.32 1.85 7.72
N GLN A 66 6.10 2.88 7.47
CA GLN A 66 6.92 3.50 8.50
C GLN A 66 6.12 4.63 9.13
N HIS A 67 6.01 4.63 10.46
CA HIS A 67 5.34 5.69 11.20
C HIS A 67 6.33 6.40 12.12
N ASN A 68 6.35 7.71 12.04
CA ASN A 68 7.14 8.55 12.93
C ASN A 68 6.22 9.52 13.66
N LYS A 69 6.39 9.63 14.99
CA LYS A 69 5.72 10.65 15.81
C LYS A 69 4.18 10.64 15.77
N PHE A 70 3.56 9.49 15.53
CA PHE A 70 2.12 9.33 15.59
C PHE A 70 1.63 9.26 17.05
N SER A 71 0.62 10.08 17.38
CA SER A 71 -0.11 9.95 18.63
C SER A 71 -1.16 8.84 18.55
N VAL A 72 -1.56 8.28 19.70
CA VAL A 72 -2.57 7.21 19.75
C VAL A 72 -3.89 7.65 19.15
N SER A 73 -4.33 8.88 19.41
CA SER A 73 -5.57 9.44 18.84
C SER A 73 -5.54 9.51 17.32
N ARG A 74 -4.40 9.88 16.74
CA ARG A 74 -4.22 9.89 15.27
C ARG A 74 -4.21 8.49 14.68
N LEU A 75 -3.62 7.51 15.37
CA LEU A 75 -3.67 6.10 14.92
C LEU A 75 -5.10 5.54 14.94
N ILE A 76 -5.89 5.89 15.95
CA ILE A 76 -7.30 5.50 16.01
C ILE A 76 -8.08 6.12 14.85
N LYS A 77 -7.87 7.41 14.57
CA LYS A 77 -8.48 8.08 13.42
C LYS A 77 -8.07 7.42 12.11
N LEU A 78 -6.78 7.14 11.92
CA LEU A 78 -6.26 6.48 10.75
C LEU A 78 -6.90 5.10 10.52
N ARG A 79 -7.08 4.30 11.57
CA ARG A 79 -7.77 3.01 11.48
C ARG A 79 -9.23 3.16 11.02
N LYS A 80 -9.93 4.17 11.52
CA LYS A 80 -11.31 4.48 11.09
C LYS A 80 -11.35 4.90 9.62
N ASP A 81 -10.43 5.76 9.19
CA ASP A 81 -10.35 6.24 7.81
C ASP A 81 -10.04 5.08 6.84
N ILE A 82 -9.15 4.15 7.23
CA ILE A 82 -8.84 2.93 6.47
C ILE A 82 -10.08 2.02 6.38
N ALA A 83 -10.77 1.77 7.49
CA ALA A 83 -11.96 0.95 7.52
C ALA A 83 -13.09 1.55 6.64
N GLN A 84 -13.28 2.87 6.70
CA GLN A 84 -14.24 3.58 5.87
C GLN A 84 -13.86 3.56 4.37
N ALA A 85 -12.58 3.69 4.04
CA ALA A 85 -12.12 3.59 2.66
C ALA A 85 -12.31 2.17 2.11
N ALA A 86 -12.08 1.17 2.95
CA ALA A 86 -12.23 -0.23 2.59
C ALA A 86 -13.69 -0.64 2.40
N SER A 87 -14.59 -0.16 3.26
CA SER A 87 -16.02 -0.51 3.18
C SER A 87 -16.69 -0.06 1.88
N ARG A 88 -16.19 1.02 1.26
CA ARG A 88 -16.70 1.51 -0.04
C ARG A 88 -16.43 0.56 -1.21
N HIS A 89 -15.41 -0.27 -1.09
CA HIS A 89 -14.99 -1.22 -2.12
C HIS A 89 -15.14 -2.68 -1.65
N ALA A 90 -15.80 -2.89 -0.50
CA ALA A 90 -16.16 -4.22 -0.05
C ALA A 90 -17.18 -4.83 -1.03
N THR A 91 -16.94 -6.07 -1.41
CA THR A 91 -17.94 -6.82 -2.16
C THR A 91 -19.24 -6.90 -1.33
N PRO A 92 -20.40 -6.58 -1.89
CA PRO A 92 -21.65 -6.67 -1.15
C PRO A 92 -21.82 -8.11 -0.62
N PRO A 93 -22.40 -8.27 0.57
CA PRO A 93 -22.67 -9.60 1.09
C PRO A 93 -23.55 -10.38 0.11
N PRO A 94 -23.40 -11.71 0.02
CA PRO A 94 -24.21 -12.53 -0.86
C PRO A 94 -25.69 -12.30 -0.55
N SER A 95 -26.44 -11.89 -1.58
CA SER A 95 -27.87 -11.68 -1.53
C SER A 95 -28.57 -12.85 -2.22
N LEU A 96 -29.86 -13.07 -1.92
CA LEU A 96 -30.69 -14.06 -2.62
C LEU A 96 -30.72 -13.85 -4.14
N ALA A 97 -30.54 -12.60 -4.61
CA ALA A 97 -30.47 -12.27 -6.03
C ALA A 97 -29.07 -12.54 -6.65
N ASN A 98 -28.04 -12.66 -5.82
CA ASN A 98 -26.66 -12.92 -6.26
C ASN A 98 -26.00 -13.86 -5.23
N PRO A 99 -26.32 -15.17 -5.28
CA PRO A 99 -25.73 -16.15 -4.38
C PRO A 99 -24.24 -16.24 -4.68
N GLY A 100 -23.41 -15.74 -3.77
CA GLY A 100 -21.96 -15.90 -3.85
C GLY A 100 -21.57 -17.39 -3.85
N PRO A 101 -20.40 -17.74 -4.36
CA PRO A 101 -19.96 -19.12 -4.55
C PRO A 101 -19.89 -19.97 -3.28
N ASN A 102 -19.99 -19.40 -2.09
CA ASN A 102 -20.01 -20.11 -0.81
C ASN A 102 -20.94 -19.44 0.21
N PRO A 103 -21.90 -20.18 0.79
CA PRO A 103 -22.82 -19.68 1.83
C PRO A 103 -22.17 -19.55 3.22
N ILE A 104 -20.87 -19.83 3.34
CA ILE A 104 -20.14 -19.61 4.59
C ILE A 104 -20.07 -18.10 4.79
N GLN A 105 -20.69 -17.64 5.86
CA GLN A 105 -20.71 -16.23 6.32
C GLN A 105 -19.30 -15.67 6.37
N VAL A 106 -18.83 -15.14 5.25
CA VAL A 106 -17.63 -14.34 5.23
C VAL A 106 -18.04 -12.99 5.80
N THR A 107 -17.90 -12.85 7.12
CA THR A 107 -17.89 -11.53 7.72
C THR A 107 -16.88 -10.71 6.92
N PRO A 108 -17.23 -9.55 6.38
CA PRO A 108 -16.28 -8.73 5.62
C PRO A 108 -15.12 -8.39 6.56
N THR A 109 -14.04 -9.11 6.41
CA THR A 109 -12.86 -8.88 7.22
C THR A 109 -12.29 -7.55 6.78
N LEU A 110 -12.41 -6.55 7.67
CA LEU A 110 -11.88 -5.22 7.42
C LEU A 110 -10.35 -5.24 7.47
N PRO A 111 -9.68 -4.40 6.68
CA PRO A 111 -8.24 -4.28 6.76
C PRO A 111 -7.80 -3.83 8.15
N THR A 112 -6.78 -4.48 8.68
CA THR A 112 -6.27 -4.24 10.03
C THR A 112 -4.91 -3.56 10.00
N LEU A 113 -4.79 -2.42 10.70
CA LEU A 113 -3.51 -1.72 10.89
C LEU A 113 -2.93 -2.08 12.24
N SER A 114 -1.82 -2.80 12.25
CA SER A 114 -1.08 -3.21 13.44
C SER A 114 0.27 -2.52 13.54
N VAL A 115 0.58 -1.96 14.72
CA VAL A 115 1.92 -1.44 15.00
C VAL A 115 2.79 -2.59 15.49
N ILE A 116 3.91 -2.81 14.83
CA ILE A 116 4.73 -3.99 14.99
C ILE A 116 6.04 -3.67 15.72
N ARG A 117 6.45 -4.60 16.57
CA ARG A 117 7.76 -4.56 17.21
C ARG A 117 8.81 -5.17 16.29
N THR A 118 9.65 -4.34 15.69
CA THR A 118 10.65 -4.73 14.68
C THR A 118 11.56 -5.88 15.10
N SER A 119 11.97 -5.92 16.37
CA SER A 119 12.85 -6.97 16.89
C SER A 119 12.22 -8.36 16.93
N LEU A 120 10.91 -8.46 17.21
CA LEU A 120 10.19 -9.74 17.18
C LEU A 120 9.75 -10.08 15.77
N PHE A 121 9.41 -9.08 14.98
CA PHE A 121 9.04 -9.25 13.58
C PHE A 121 10.17 -9.88 12.75
N GLY A 122 11.42 -9.42 12.94
CA GLY A 122 12.57 -10.01 12.25
C GLY A 122 12.81 -11.49 12.62
N VAL A 123 12.54 -11.87 13.88
CA VAL A 123 12.62 -13.28 14.30
C VAL A 123 11.51 -14.11 13.67
N ALA A 124 10.27 -13.61 13.72
CA ALA A 124 9.13 -14.30 13.12
C ALA A 124 9.29 -14.44 11.59
N LEU A 125 9.83 -13.41 10.92
CA LEU A 125 10.10 -13.46 9.49
C LEU A 125 11.15 -14.52 9.12
N ARG A 126 12.21 -14.65 9.92
CA ARG A 126 13.25 -15.67 9.72
C ARG A 126 12.73 -17.08 9.96
N ASP A 127 11.90 -17.25 11.00
CA ASP A 127 11.41 -18.57 11.41
C ASP A 127 10.25 -19.04 10.52
N PHE A 128 9.70 -18.17 9.66
CA PHE A 128 8.62 -18.49 8.75
C PHE A 128 9.16 -19.11 7.45
N ALA A 129 9.10 -20.44 7.37
CA ALA A 129 9.69 -21.25 6.30
C ALA A 129 9.18 -21.03 4.86
N PRO A 130 7.92 -20.57 4.58
CA PRO A 130 7.46 -20.39 3.21
C PRO A 130 8.04 -19.15 2.49
N ILE A 131 8.67 -18.23 3.23
CA ILE A 131 9.30 -17.04 2.62
C ILE A 131 10.78 -17.34 2.39
N ASP A 132 11.25 -17.16 1.16
CA ASP A 132 12.64 -17.33 0.79
C ASP A 132 13.55 -16.38 1.58
N THR A 133 14.78 -16.80 1.82
CA THR A 133 15.76 -15.99 2.56
C THR A 133 16.04 -14.66 1.86
N GLU A 134 16.05 -14.64 0.52
CA GLU A 134 16.23 -13.43 -0.28
C GLU A 134 15.08 -12.44 -0.06
N THR A 135 13.83 -12.88 -0.15
CA THR A 135 12.65 -12.03 0.11
C THR A 135 12.60 -11.52 1.54
N SER A 136 13.04 -12.32 2.51
CA SER A 136 13.12 -11.91 3.91
C SER A 136 14.20 -10.84 4.15
N GLU A 137 15.32 -10.92 3.45
CA GLU A 137 16.37 -9.89 3.48
C GLU A 137 15.93 -8.59 2.80
N GLU A 138 15.22 -8.66 1.67
CA GLU A 138 14.63 -7.49 1.01
C GLU A 138 13.63 -6.77 1.92
N ILE A 139 12.76 -7.52 2.62
CA ILE A 139 11.85 -6.93 3.60
C ILE A 139 12.65 -6.26 4.72
N ALA A 140 13.69 -6.92 5.22
CA ALA A 140 14.53 -6.38 6.29
C ALA A 140 15.26 -5.08 5.88
N GLN A 141 15.70 -4.98 4.63
CA GLN A 141 16.32 -3.78 4.08
C GLN A 141 15.29 -2.65 3.87
N THR A 142 14.10 -3.00 3.42
CA THR A 142 13.02 -2.05 3.15
C THR A 142 12.48 -1.45 4.45
N VAL A 143 12.40 -2.25 5.52
CA VAL A 143 11.79 -1.83 6.78
C VAL A 143 12.81 -1.18 7.71
N GLN A 144 12.70 0.13 7.89
CA GLN A 144 13.53 0.91 8.81
C GLN A 144 12.65 1.73 9.76
N GLY A 145 13.06 1.83 11.04
CA GLY A 145 12.37 2.67 12.03
C GLY A 145 11.12 2.06 12.64
N GLY A 146 10.11 2.87 12.92
CA GLY A 146 8.84 2.45 13.51
C GLY A 146 7.96 1.78 12.45
N LEU A 147 7.70 0.48 12.61
CA LEU A 147 6.95 -0.31 11.65
C LEU A 147 5.48 -0.44 12.03
N ALA A 148 4.61 -0.18 11.07
CA ALA A 148 3.21 -0.60 11.10
C ALA A 148 2.93 -1.47 9.88
N VAL A 149 2.17 -2.51 10.06
CA VAL A 149 1.75 -3.41 8.98
C VAL A 149 0.24 -3.31 8.82
N LEU A 150 -0.17 -3.10 7.60
CA LEU A 150 -1.56 -3.13 7.18
C LEU A 150 -1.81 -4.47 6.46
N SER A 151 -2.67 -5.29 7.04
CA SER A 151 -3.14 -6.54 6.45
C SER A 151 -4.48 -6.30 5.77
N LEU A 152 -4.59 -6.67 4.49
CA LEU A 152 -5.85 -6.66 3.76
C LEU A 152 -6.40 -8.09 3.70
N PRO A 153 -7.72 -8.28 3.80
CA PRO A 153 -8.33 -9.62 3.77
C PRO A 153 -8.23 -10.30 2.40
N ALA A 154 -8.26 -9.52 1.33
CA ALA A 154 -8.13 -9.99 -0.04
C ALA A 154 -7.43 -8.93 -0.89
N PHE A 155 -6.81 -9.37 -1.97
CA PHE A 155 -6.18 -8.45 -2.91
C PHE A 155 -7.22 -7.82 -3.83
N ASN A 156 -7.49 -6.54 -3.60
CA ASN A 156 -8.43 -5.72 -4.37
C ASN A 156 -7.77 -4.38 -4.74
N PRO A 157 -7.29 -4.20 -6.00
CA PRO A 157 -6.56 -3.00 -6.39
C PRO A 157 -7.32 -1.68 -6.14
N PRO A 158 -8.62 -1.53 -6.46
CA PRO A 158 -9.35 -0.30 -6.17
C PRO A 158 -9.49 -0.03 -4.67
N GLN A 159 -9.64 -1.07 -3.84
CA GLN A 159 -9.63 -0.94 -2.38
C GLN A 159 -8.27 -0.46 -1.88
N LEU A 160 -7.19 -1.05 -2.40
CA LEU A 160 -5.82 -0.63 -2.09
C LEU A 160 -5.60 0.84 -2.45
N GLN A 161 -6.02 1.27 -3.63
CA GLN A 161 -5.90 2.66 -4.06
C GLN A 161 -6.67 3.62 -3.14
N ALA A 162 -7.88 3.27 -2.73
CA ALA A 162 -8.67 4.08 -1.79
C ALA A 162 -7.97 4.20 -0.43
N ILE A 163 -7.39 3.11 0.06
CA ILE A 163 -6.63 3.09 1.31
C ILE A 163 -5.36 3.94 1.19
N LEU A 164 -4.58 3.81 0.12
CA LEU A 164 -3.39 4.64 -0.10
C LEU A 164 -3.72 6.14 -0.14
N ARG A 165 -4.85 6.52 -0.75
CA ARG A 165 -5.34 7.89 -0.71
C ARG A 165 -5.74 8.33 0.71
N ALA A 166 -6.32 7.46 1.52
CA ALA A 166 -6.64 7.75 2.92
C ALA A 166 -5.36 7.94 3.76
N LEU A 167 -4.34 7.10 3.55
CA LEU A 167 -3.02 7.23 4.18
C LEU A 167 -2.34 8.56 3.84
N ALA A 168 -2.35 8.94 2.57
CA ALA A 168 -1.78 10.21 2.11
C ALA A 168 -2.47 11.44 2.71
N ARG A 169 -3.79 11.38 2.98
CA ARG A 169 -4.53 12.46 3.64
C ARG A 169 -4.23 12.55 5.13
N SER A 170 -4.01 11.42 5.80
CA SER A 170 -3.77 11.39 7.24
C SER A 170 -2.40 11.92 7.65
N ALA A 171 -1.42 11.82 6.77
CA ALA A 171 -0.07 12.35 6.94
C ALA A 171 0.38 13.07 5.66
N PRO A 172 -0.07 14.30 5.44
CA PRO A 172 0.39 15.08 4.30
C PRO A 172 1.90 15.26 4.38
N LYS A 173 2.57 15.11 3.25
CA LYS A 173 4.02 15.35 3.18
C LYS A 173 4.30 16.77 3.65
N PRO A 174 5.31 17.00 4.51
CA PRO A 174 5.69 18.34 4.92
C PRO A 174 6.03 19.13 3.66
N LYS A 175 5.41 20.30 3.53
CA LYS A 175 5.76 21.21 2.44
C LYS A 175 7.19 21.69 2.67
N PRO A 176 8.05 21.70 1.64
CA PRO A 176 9.37 22.30 1.79
C PRO A 176 9.19 23.76 2.25
N PRO A 177 9.95 24.24 3.24
CA PRO A 177 9.82 25.59 3.72
C PRO A 177 10.08 26.57 2.58
N THR A 178 9.18 27.55 2.41
CA THR A 178 9.37 28.58 1.39
C THR A 178 10.62 29.38 1.68
N PRO A 179 11.32 29.89 0.65
CA PRO A 179 12.55 30.66 0.87
C PRO A 179 12.33 31.89 1.75
N GLU A 180 11.09 32.42 1.81
CA GLU A 180 10.70 33.51 2.71
C GLU A 180 10.62 33.06 4.17
N GLU A 181 10.05 31.88 4.44
CA GLU A 181 10.01 31.29 5.80
C GLU A 181 11.43 31.00 6.32
N LEU A 182 12.35 30.55 5.45
CA LEU A 182 13.75 30.38 5.83
C LEU A 182 14.42 31.71 6.18
N LYS A 183 14.14 32.78 5.42
CA LYS A 183 14.66 34.11 5.71
C LYS A 183 14.07 34.66 7.02
N GLN A 184 12.79 34.48 7.26
CA GLN A 184 12.14 34.89 8.52
C GLN A 184 12.67 34.11 9.72
N ALA A 185 12.84 32.78 9.57
CA ALA A 185 13.43 31.95 10.61
C ALA A 185 14.88 32.34 10.92
N ALA A 186 15.67 32.66 9.90
CA ALA A 186 17.04 33.16 10.05
C ALA A 186 17.07 34.54 10.72
N ALA A 187 16.17 35.45 10.35
CA ALA A 187 16.05 36.76 10.96
C ALA A 187 15.64 36.69 12.43
N LEU A 188 14.67 35.80 12.75
CA LEU A 188 14.28 35.54 14.16
C LEU A 188 15.40 34.89 14.99
N ALA A 189 16.19 34.02 14.37
CA ALA A 189 17.35 33.40 15.04
C ALA A 189 18.52 34.39 15.26
N ALA A 190 18.61 35.43 14.43
CA ALA A 190 19.61 36.49 14.55
C ALA A 190 19.22 37.61 15.53
N GLN A 191 17.96 37.64 15.98
CA GLN A 191 17.52 38.61 16.99
C GLN A 191 18.01 38.19 18.37
N ASP A 192 18.67 39.12 19.06
CA ASP A 192 19.07 38.93 20.44
C ASP A 192 17.85 38.72 21.35
N PRO A 193 17.95 37.82 22.35
CA PRO A 193 16.84 37.60 23.26
C PRO A 193 16.49 38.90 24.02
N PRO A 194 15.18 39.22 24.16
CA PRO A 194 14.73 40.50 24.74
C PRO A 194 15.18 40.71 26.20
N ASN A 195 15.73 39.70 26.85
CA ASN A 195 16.29 39.76 28.20
C ASN A 195 17.67 39.06 28.21
N PRO A 196 18.78 39.80 28.16
CA PRO A 196 20.12 39.24 28.28
C PRO A 196 20.28 38.59 29.68
N GLY A 197 20.71 37.34 29.70
CA GLY A 197 20.91 36.55 30.95
C GLY A 197 19.75 35.61 31.32
N ARG A 198 18.60 35.69 30.70
CA ARG A 198 17.50 34.75 30.91
C ARG A 198 17.50 33.64 29.87
N ARG A 199 17.55 32.40 30.32
CA ARG A 199 17.43 31.24 29.41
C ARG A 199 16.13 31.34 28.61
N VAL A 200 16.23 31.30 27.28
CA VAL A 200 15.06 31.25 26.39
C VAL A 200 14.18 30.07 26.74
N LYS A 201 12.87 30.32 26.93
CA LYS A 201 11.89 29.28 27.22
C LYS A 201 11.98 28.22 26.09
N ARG A 202 12.31 26.98 26.46
CA ARG A 202 12.32 25.88 25.46
C ARG A 202 10.91 25.71 24.91
N SER A 203 10.68 26.18 23.69
CA SER A 203 9.46 25.84 22.96
C SER A 203 9.49 24.37 22.61
N ARG A 204 8.43 23.64 22.94
CA ARG A 204 8.29 22.24 22.50
C ARG A 204 8.16 22.27 20.98
N LYS A 205 9.11 21.66 20.28
CA LYS A 205 8.98 21.45 18.83
C LYS A 205 7.70 20.65 18.56
N VAL A 206 6.78 21.23 17.84
CA VAL A 206 5.60 20.51 17.36
C VAL A 206 6.10 19.49 16.34
N HIS A 207 5.98 18.23 16.70
CA HIS A 207 6.40 17.16 15.80
C HIS A 207 5.25 16.83 14.86
N GLU A 208 5.45 17.02 13.57
CA GLU A 208 4.51 16.56 12.55
C GLU A 208 4.58 15.04 12.42
N PRO A 209 3.44 14.37 12.33
CA PRO A 209 3.40 12.94 12.10
C PRO A 209 3.77 12.63 10.66
N GLU A 210 4.68 11.72 10.48
CA GLU A 210 5.11 11.23 9.17
C GLU A 210 4.67 9.78 8.99
N LEU A 211 4.10 9.48 7.84
CA LEU A 211 3.73 8.14 7.43
C LEU A 211 4.29 7.90 6.03
N MET A 212 5.17 6.92 5.91
CA MET A 212 5.79 6.57 4.63
C MET A 212 5.42 5.14 4.26
N LEU A 213 5.03 4.95 3.00
CA LEU A 213 4.90 3.63 2.41
C LEU A 213 6.29 3.10 2.10
N MET A 214 6.66 1.96 2.67
CA MET A 214 7.97 1.34 2.47
C MET A 214 7.91 0.27 1.38
N GLY A 215 6.87 -0.53 1.37
CA GLY A 215 6.67 -1.61 0.42
C GLY A 215 5.48 -2.47 0.78
N ALA A 216 5.32 -3.57 0.06
CA ALA A 216 4.30 -4.57 0.33
C ALA A 216 4.81 -5.98 -0.01
N LEU A 217 4.26 -6.95 0.69
CA LEU A 217 4.39 -8.37 0.37
C LEU A 217 3.06 -8.85 -0.20
N ILE A 218 3.05 -9.20 -1.48
CA ILE A 218 1.85 -9.62 -2.23
C ILE A 218 2.17 -10.96 -2.90
N GLU A 219 1.41 -11.99 -2.57
CA GLU A 219 1.59 -13.34 -3.14
C GLU A 219 3.04 -13.87 -3.07
N GLY A 220 3.70 -13.61 -1.94
CA GLY A 220 5.09 -14.02 -1.72
C GLY A 220 6.15 -13.14 -2.40
N ARG A 221 5.76 -12.11 -3.14
CA ARG A 221 6.69 -11.16 -3.78
C ARG A 221 6.76 -9.84 -3.04
N VAL A 222 7.96 -9.30 -2.91
CA VAL A 222 8.19 -8.00 -2.28
C VAL A 222 8.14 -6.90 -3.32
N PHE A 223 7.29 -5.92 -3.08
CA PHE A 223 7.17 -4.71 -3.89
C PHE A 223 7.67 -3.50 -3.12
N LYS A 224 8.47 -2.67 -3.76
CA LYS A 224 8.85 -1.34 -3.25
C LYS A 224 7.65 -0.38 -3.33
N ALA A 225 7.75 0.77 -2.68
CA ALA A 225 6.68 1.77 -2.63
C ALA A 225 6.13 2.18 -4.01
N GLU A 226 6.98 2.28 -5.02
CA GLU A 226 6.60 2.59 -6.40
C GLU A 226 5.76 1.46 -7.01
N GLY A 227 6.23 0.22 -6.89
CA GLY A 227 5.52 -0.96 -7.39
C GLY A 227 4.16 -1.14 -6.72
N VAL A 228 4.02 -0.84 -5.42
CA VAL A 228 2.71 -0.86 -4.73
C VAL A 228 1.74 0.15 -5.35
N ASN A 229 2.22 1.34 -5.73
CA ASN A 229 1.39 2.34 -6.38
C ASN A 229 0.98 1.94 -7.81
N GLU A 230 1.84 1.21 -8.51
CA GLU A 230 1.52 0.65 -9.84
C GLU A 230 0.47 -0.46 -9.72
N VAL A 231 0.67 -1.39 -8.79
CA VAL A 231 -0.28 -2.47 -8.51
C VAL A 231 -1.65 -1.92 -8.08
N ALA A 232 -1.69 -0.82 -7.33
CA ALA A 232 -2.93 -0.15 -6.93
C ALA A 232 -3.70 0.48 -8.11
N LYS A 233 -3.05 0.74 -9.25
CA LYS A 233 -3.70 1.26 -10.46
C LYS A 233 -4.31 0.17 -11.34
N LEU A 234 -4.00 -1.10 -11.08
CA LEU A 234 -4.53 -2.21 -11.85
C LEU A 234 -6.06 -2.29 -11.71
N PRO A 235 -6.75 -2.73 -12.77
CA PRO A 235 -8.17 -3.04 -12.68
C PRO A 235 -8.42 -4.29 -11.81
N THR A 236 -9.67 -4.56 -11.50
CA THR A 236 -10.04 -5.76 -10.74
C THR A 236 -9.71 -7.02 -11.52
N LEU A 237 -9.50 -8.14 -10.82
CA LEU A 237 -9.19 -9.43 -11.45
C LEU A 237 -10.26 -9.86 -12.47
N GLY A 238 -11.55 -9.59 -12.17
CA GLY A 238 -12.64 -9.86 -13.11
C GLY A 238 -12.55 -9.04 -14.40
N THR A 239 -12.17 -7.75 -14.30
CA THR A 239 -11.97 -6.91 -15.49
C THR A 239 -10.74 -7.33 -16.29
N LEU A 240 -9.67 -7.78 -15.64
CA LEU A 240 -8.50 -8.35 -16.33
C LEU A 240 -8.86 -9.63 -17.07
N HIS A 241 -9.61 -10.53 -16.46
CA HIS A 241 -10.09 -11.74 -17.12
C HIS A 241 -10.98 -11.40 -18.33
N SER A 242 -11.91 -10.45 -18.19
CA SER A 242 -12.77 -10.04 -19.32
C SER A 242 -11.97 -9.41 -20.45
N GLN A 243 -10.92 -8.64 -20.15
CA GLN A 243 -10.01 -8.10 -21.15
C GLN A 243 -9.24 -9.20 -21.90
N ILE A 244 -8.72 -10.20 -21.18
CA ILE A 244 -8.03 -11.35 -21.80
C ILE A 244 -8.99 -12.10 -22.71
N VAL A 245 -10.20 -12.41 -22.25
CA VAL A 245 -11.22 -13.08 -23.07
C VAL A 245 -11.57 -12.23 -24.29
N GLY A 246 -11.74 -10.90 -24.12
CA GLY A 246 -11.97 -9.98 -25.22
C GLY A 246 -10.84 -10.01 -26.27
N LEU A 247 -9.59 -9.95 -25.81
CA LEU A 247 -8.43 -10.01 -26.72
C LEU A 247 -8.33 -11.35 -27.46
N LEU A 248 -8.64 -12.47 -26.80
CA LEU A 248 -8.63 -13.80 -27.41
C LEU A 248 -9.78 -13.99 -28.39
N SER A 249 -10.94 -13.38 -28.16
CA SER A 249 -12.10 -13.46 -29.06
C SER A 249 -11.99 -12.51 -30.28
N THR A 250 -11.19 -11.44 -30.17
CA THR A 250 -11.04 -10.41 -31.20
C THR A 250 -10.61 -10.99 -32.59
N PRO A 251 -9.60 -11.88 -32.69
CA PRO A 251 -9.21 -12.45 -33.99
C PRO A 251 -10.34 -13.24 -34.64
N GLY A 252 -11.11 -14.00 -33.82
CA GLY A 252 -12.27 -14.76 -34.36
C GLY A 252 -13.37 -13.85 -34.87
N MET A 253 -13.67 -12.76 -34.15
CA MET A 253 -14.65 -11.76 -34.60
C MET A 253 -14.18 -11.01 -35.86
N GLN A 254 -12.89 -10.69 -35.95
CA GLN A 254 -12.31 -10.06 -37.13
C GLN A 254 -12.40 -10.98 -38.37
N LEU A 255 -12.07 -12.26 -38.21
CA LEU A 255 -12.23 -13.26 -39.30
C LEU A 255 -13.69 -13.42 -39.72
N ALA A 256 -14.61 -13.50 -38.76
CA ALA A 256 -16.03 -13.56 -39.04
C ALA A 256 -16.52 -12.29 -39.80
N ALA A 257 -16.05 -11.12 -39.42
CA ALA A 257 -16.38 -9.86 -40.06
C ALA A 257 -15.85 -9.84 -41.53
N VAL A 258 -14.59 -10.23 -41.75
CA VAL A 258 -14.00 -10.32 -43.11
C VAL A 258 -14.73 -11.35 -43.94
N LEU A 259 -15.05 -12.52 -43.40
CA LEU A 259 -15.84 -13.53 -44.11
C LEU A 259 -17.25 -13.04 -44.45
N SER A 260 -17.91 -12.34 -43.52
CA SER A 260 -19.21 -11.72 -43.76
C SER A 260 -19.16 -10.64 -44.87
N GLU A 261 -18.06 -9.89 -44.93
CA GLU A 261 -17.82 -8.89 -45.96
C GLU A 261 -17.49 -9.54 -47.31
N ALA A 262 -16.63 -10.54 -47.32
CA ALA A 262 -16.25 -11.28 -48.50
C ALA A 262 -17.41 -12.11 -49.11
N SER A 263 -18.31 -12.63 -48.25
CA SER A 263 -19.50 -13.38 -48.72
C SER A 263 -20.63 -12.51 -49.26
N GLY A 264 -20.42 -11.21 -49.41
CA GLY A 264 -21.45 -10.29 -49.92
C GLY A 264 -22.60 -10.00 -48.96
N GLY A 265 -22.44 -10.32 -47.67
CA GLY A 265 -23.48 -10.13 -46.64
C GLY A 265 -23.90 -8.66 -46.47
N LYS A 266 -23.02 -7.70 -46.72
CA LYS A 266 -23.36 -6.28 -46.75
C LYS A 266 -24.24 -5.93 -47.95
N LEU A 267 -23.87 -6.44 -49.14
CA LEU A 267 -24.64 -6.26 -50.39
C LEU A 267 -26.06 -6.86 -50.26
N ALA A 268 -26.17 -8.07 -49.71
CA ALA A 268 -27.45 -8.71 -49.51
C ALA A 268 -28.34 -7.86 -48.57
N ARG A 269 -27.82 -7.37 -47.45
CA ARG A 269 -28.56 -6.51 -46.51
C ARG A 269 -28.95 -5.16 -47.08
N THR A 270 -28.06 -4.55 -47.91
CA THR A 270 -28.39 -3.27 -48.56
C THR A 270 -29.46 -3.47 -49.65
N LEU A 271 -29.44 -4.55 -50.40
CA LEU A 271 -30.46 -4.90 -51.37
C LEU A 271 -31.79 -5.24 -50.70
N GLU A 272 -31.75 -5.96 -49.57
CA GLU A 272 -32.94 -6.28 -48.75
C GLU A 272 -33.56 -5.01 -48.14
N GLY A 273 -32.73 -4.09 -47.66
CA GLY A 273 -33.14 -2.77 -47.18
C GLY A 273 -33.76 -1.90 -48.29
N LEU A 274 -33.16 -1.89 -49.48
CA LEU A 274 -33.69 -1.21 -50.66
C LEU A 274 -35.02 -1.79 -51.09
N LYS A 275 -35.12 -3.11 -51.16
CA LYS A 275 -36.37 -3.84 -51.49
C LYS A 275 -37.49 -3.44 -50.53
N LYS A 276 -37.19 -3.45 -49.22
CA LYS A 276 -38.17 -3.07 -48.19
C LYS A 276 -38.60 -1.61 -48.30
N SER A 277 -37.70 -0.68 -48.60
CA SER A 277 -38.05 0.73 -48.80
C SER A 277 -38.96 0.95 -50.00
N LEU A 278 -38.72 0.19 -51.13
CA LEU A 278 -39.58 0.27 -52.28
C LEU A 278 -40.94 -0.37 -52.01
N GLU A 279 -41.03 -1.47 -51.27
CA GLU A 279 -42.31 -2.06 -50.84
C GLU A 279 -43.11 -1.12 -49.92
N ASP A 280 -42.43 -0.39 -49.03
CA ASP A 280 -43.06 0.61 -48.14
C ASP A 280 -43.54 1.85 -48.93
N GLU A 281 -42.87 2.27 -50.01
CA GLU A 281 -43.27 3.34 -50.93
C GLU A 281 -44.51 2.92 -51.73
N ASP A 282 -44.52 1.71 -52.32
CA ASP A 282 -45.64 1.19 -53.09
C ASP A 282 -46.94 1.05 -52.21
N HIS A 283 -46.77 0.71 -50.95
CA HIS A 283 -47.91 0.68 -50.00
C HIS A 283 -48.45 2.07 -49.65
N SER A 284 -47.58 3.07 -49.61
CA SER A 284 -48.00 4.47 -49.32
C SER A 284 -48.70 5.15 -50.51
N GLU A 285 -48.47 4.70 -51.76
CA GLU A 285 -49.19 5.23 -52.93
C GLU A 285 -50.57 4.58 -53.16
N ILE A 286 -50.84 3.41 -52.57
CA ILE A 286 -52.14 2.71 -52.68
C ILE A 286 -53.13 3.26 -51.66
N ASP A 287 -52.69 3.85 -50.54
CA ASP A 287 -53.55 4.38 -49.49
C ASP A 287 -53.87 5.90 -49.64
N ASN A 288 -53.49 6.53 -50.75
CA ASN A 288 -53.79 7.90 -51.10
C ASN A 288 -54.68 7.95 -52.34
#